data_f860de906d8ff567493501e80e924ece
#
_entry.id   f860de906d8ff567493501e80e924ece
#
_cell.length_a   1.000
_cell.length_b   1.000
_cell.length_c   1.000
_cell.angle_alpha   90.00
_cell.angle_beta   90.00
_cell.angle_gamma   90.00
#
_symmetry.space_group_name_H-M   'P 1'
#
loop_
_entity.id
_entity.type
_entity.pdbx_description
1 polymer ?
#
loop_
_entity_poly.entity_id
_entity_poly.type
_entity_poly.pdbx_seq_one_letter_code
_entity_poly.pdbx_strand_id
1 'polypeptide(L)'
;MKYSIIIISLITLFTNNIFAKEINIYSHRQPFLINPFLEEFTNETGIKTNVVYSKTGLAERLQAEGENSPADVILTVDIARLYVYKDKDLLASIESKKLEKNIPQHLRSPDNTWFGLSKRSRVIVVSKDSNASEKIKRLEDLSDPQWKGKVCSRPGSHVYNRALMASMIAAHGEVKAEEWAKGLVSNLARRPQGNDRAQVKAIYEGQCEICIINNYYFGKL
;
A
#
# COMPACT_ATOMS: atom_id res chain seq x y z
N MET A 1 59.46 -47.99 36.99
CA MET A 1 58.10 -47.37 37.08
C MET A 1 58.00 -46.29 35.98
N LYS A 2 57.23 -46.57 34.95
CA LYS A 2 56.98 -45.61 33.81
C LYS A 2 55.60 -45.01 34.00
N TYR A 3 55.53 -43.71 34.28
CA TYR A 3 54.24 -42.97 34.35
C TYR A 3 53.84 -42.51 32.95
N SER A 4 52.77 -43.10 32.40
CA SER A 4 52.17 -42.63 31.17
C SER A 4 51.21 -41.52 31.54
N ILE A 5 51.47 -40.27 31.02
CA ILE A 5 50.62 -39.12 31.15
C ILE A 5 49.64 -39.17 29.98
N ILE A 6 48.37 -39.43 30.25
CA ILE A 6 47.28 -39.35 29.27
C ILE A 6 46.80 -37.89 29.23
N ILE A 7 47.15 -37.21 28.15
CA ILE A 7 46.60 -35.84 27.86
C ILE A 7 45.22 -36.02 27.26
N ILE A 8 44.18 -35.80 28.06
CA ILE A 8 42.81 -35.71 27.56
C ILE A 8 42.62 -34.30 26.95
N SER A 9 42.69 -34.24 25.62
CA SER A 9 42.36 -33.03 24.87
C SER A 9 40.85 -32.77 24.92
N LEU A 10 40.43 -31.82 25.73
CA LEU A 10 39.03 -31.37 25.84
C LEU A 10 38.69 -30.51 24.61
N ILE A 11 38.17 -31.15 23.57
CA ILE A 11 37.63 -30.44 22.40
C ILE A 11 36.31 -29.81 22.83
N THR A 12 36.33 -28.56 23.21
CA THR A 12 35.12 -27.72 23.39
C THR A 12 34.53 -27.46 22.01
N LEU A 13 33.54 -28.24 21.65
CA LEU A 13 32.65 -27.94 20.52
C LEU A 13 31.89 -26.65 20.85
N PHE A 14 32.38 -25.51 20.35
CA PHE A 14 31.57 -24.31 20.24
C PHE A 14 30.47 -24.60 19.22
N THR A 15 29.32 -25.07 19.68
CA THR A 15 28.09 -25.04 18.89
C THR A 15 27.71 -23.58 18.74
N ASN A 16 28.15 -22.97 17.63
CA ASN A 16 27.55 -21.75 17.19
C ASN A 16 26.06 -22.07 16.97
N ASN A 17 25.21 -21.65 17.89
CA ASN A 17 23.78 -21.58 17.66
C ASN A 17 23.60 -20.56 16.54
N ILE A 18 23.60 -21.04 15.31
CA ILE A 18 23.11 -20.27 14.16
C ILE A 18 21.59 -20.20 14.36
N PHE A 19 21.15 -19.24 15.17
CA PHE A 19 19.75 -18.85 15.13
C PHE A 19 19.50 -18.46 13.67
N ALA A 20 18.69 -19.25 12.99
CA ALA A 20 18.25 -18.90 11.66
C ALA A 20 17.63 -17.50 11.78
N LYS A 21 18.29 -16.50 11.19
CA LYS A 21 17.77 -15.14 11.18
C LYS A 21 16.40 -15.18 10.51
N GLU A 22 15.41 -14.62 11.14
CA GLU A 22 14.06 -14.51 10.59
C GLU A 22 13.55 -13.08 10.73
N ILE A 23 12.63 -12.71 9.87
CA ILE A 23 11.95 -11.40 9.87
C ILE A 23 10.45 -11.65 9.96
N ASN A 24 9.81 -11.00 10.93
CA ASN A 24 8.38 -11.05 11.16
C ASN A 24 7.70 -9.82 10.53
N ILE A 25 6.80 -10.06 9.58
CA ILE A 25 6.17 -9.03 8.77
C ILE A 25 4.68 -8.96 9.11
N TYR A 26 4.23 -7.84 9.66
CA TYR A 26 2.79 -7.55 9.79
C TYR A 26 2.30 -6.89 8.52
N SER A 27 1.42 -7.55 7.79
CA SER A 27 1.05 -7.16 6.43
C SER A 27 -0.43 -6.92 6.25
N HIS A 28 -0.78 -5.78 5.66
CA HIS A 28 -2.10 -5.53 5.08
C HIS A 28 -2.19 -5.98 3.61
N ARG A 29 -1.07 -6.44 3.03
CA ARG A 29 -1.01 -6.99 1.68
C ARG A 29 -1.26 -8.48 1.72
N GLN A 30 -2.08 -8.98 0.80
CA GLN A 30 -2.36 -10.43 0.72
C GLN A 30 -1.08 -11.21 0.45
N PRO A 31 -0.88 -12.37 1.13
CA PRO A 31 0.33 -13.17 0.99
C PRO A 31 0.68 -13.52 -0.46
N PHE A 32 -0.28 -13.94 -1.27
CA PHE A 32 -0.02 -14.32 -2.67
C PHE A 32 0.58 -13.21 -3.55
N LEU A 33 0.48 -11.94 -3.12
CA LEU A 33 1.05 -10.78 -3.82
C LEU A 33 2.48 -10.46 -3.39
N ILE A 34 2.89 -10.90 -2.21
CA ILE A 34 4.20 -10.58 -1.65
C ILE A 34 5.11 -11.81 -1.52
N ASN A 35 4.55 -13.00 -1.42
CA ASN A 35 5.32 -14.23 -1.26
C ASN A 35 6.42 -14.40 -2.31
N PRO A 36 6.19 -14.14 -3.62
CA PRO A 36 7.27 -14.27 -4.60
C PRO A 36 8.50 -13.40 -4.31
N PHE A 37 8.28 -12.18 -3.77
CA PHE A 37 9.38 -11.29 -3.37
C PHE A 37 10.06 -11.76 -2.08
N LEU A 38 9.31 -12.31 -1.14
CA LEU A 38 9.83 -12.81 0.13
C LEU A 38 10.58 -14.12 -0.05
N GLU A 39 10.14 -14.98 -0.95
CA GLU A 39 10.85 -16.20 -1.36
C GLU A 39 12.20 -15.85 -1.99
N GLU A 40 12.22 -14.89 -2.93
CA GLU A 40 13.46 -14.43 -3.54
C GLU A 40 14.41 -13.82 -2.49
N PHE A 41 13.90 -12.97 -1.60
CA PHE A 41 14.68 -12.43 -0.48
C PHE A 41 15.29 -13.55 0.38
N THR A 42 14.51 -14.59 0.70
CA THR A 42 14.99 -15.72 1.48
C THR A 42 16.07 -16.52 0.72
N ASN A 43 15.88 -16.72 -0.59
CA ASN A 43 16.85 -17.41 -1.45
C ASN A 43 18.19 -16.65 -1.52
N GLU A 44 18.13 -15.32 -1.65
CA GLU A 44 19.33 -14.48 -1.73
C GLU A 44 20.07 -14.32 -0.40
N THR A 45 19.35 -14.30 0.72
CA THR A 45 19.90 -13.89 2.02
C THR A 45 20.02 -15.02 3.02
N GLY A 46 19.30 -16.12 2.84
CA GLY A 46 19.12 -17.18 3.84
C GLY A 46 18.24 -16.77 5.02
N ILE A 47 17.67 -15.56 5.03
CA ILE A 47 16.81 -15.03 6.09
C ILE A 47 15.37 -15.47 5.83
N LYS A 48 14.75 -16.17 6.78
CA LYS A 48 13.35 -16.59 6.71
C LYS A 48 12.42 -15.40 6.93
N THR A 49 11.24 -15.44 6.32
CA THR A 49 10.20 -14.43 6.51
C THR A 49 8.92 -15.06 7.03
N ASN A 50 8.38 -14.51 8.12
CA ASN A 50 7.11 -14.91 8.72
C ASN A 50 6.09 -13.79 8.47
N VAL A 51 4.94 -14.10 7.86
CA VAL A 51 3.94 -13.09 7.51
C VAL A 51 2.67 -13.28 8.33
N VAL A 52 2.31 -12.27 9.10
CA VAL A 52 1.00 -12.14 9.73
C VAL A 52 0.16 -11.20 8.89
N TYR A 53 -0.84 -11.75 8.20
CA TYR A 53 -1.74 -10.98 7.35
C TYR A 53 -3.04 -10.64 8.05
N SER A 54 -3.43 -9.36 8.01
CA SER A 54 -4.78 -8.92 8.35
C SER A 54 -5.19 -7.68 7.55
N LYS A 55 -6.47 -7.61 7.19
CA LYS A 55 -7.03 -6.42 6.53
C LYS A 55 -7.13 -5.22 7.47
N THR A 56 -7.29 -5.46 8.77
CA THR A 56 -7.51 -4.44 9.83
C THR A 56 -6.90 -4.91 11.15
N GLY A 57 -6.77 -4.04 12.14
CA GLY A 57 -6.42 -4.41 13.51
C GLY A 57 -4.93 -4.64 13.79
N LEU A 58 -4.02 -4.50 12.80
CA LEU A 58 -2.59 -4.72 13.04
C LEU A 58 -1.93 -3.58 13.83
N ALA A 59 -2.42 -2.35 13.70
CA ALA A 59 -1.89 -1.23 14.48
C ALA A 59 -2.30 -1.36 15.96
N GLU A 60 -3.54 -1.73 16.22
CA GLU A 60 -4.05 -2.01 17.57
C GLU A 60 -3.33 -3.19 18.21
N ARG A 61 -3.07 -4.25 17.42
CA ARG A 61 -2.28 -5.39 17.86
C ARG A 61 -0.86 -4.99 18.25
N LEU A 62 -0.17 -4.25 17.39
CA LEU A 62 1.19 -3.78 17.64
C LEU A 62 1.26 -2.91 18.92
N GLN A 63 0.26 -2.04 19.14
CA GLN A 63 0.15 -1.25 20.36
C GLN A 63 -0.02 -2.13 21.61
N ALA A 64 -0.87 -3.16 21.53
CA ALA A 64 -1.11 -4.08 22.64
C ALA A 64 0.10 -4.95 22.96
N GLU A 65 0.87 -5.34 21.96
CA GLU A 65 2.12 -6.10 22.12
C GLU A 65 3.26 -5.22 22.70
N GLY A 66 3.25 -3.92 22.38
CA GLY A 66 4.25 -2.98 22.86
C GLY A 66 5.69 -3.41 22.54
N GLU A 67 6.60 -3.30 23.51
CA GLU A 67 8.00 -3.69 23.36
C GLU A 67 8.21 -5.22 23.17
N ASN A 68 7.18 -6.02 23.46
CA ASN A 68 7.21 -7.47 23.26
C ASN A 68 6.70 -7.89 21.86
N SER A 69 6.43 -6.93 20.98
CA SER A 69 5.97 -7.27 19.63
C SER A 69 7.05 -8.03 18.87
N PRO A 70 6.70 -9.16 18.23
CA PRO A 70 7.63 -9.85 17.35
C PRO A 70 7.77 -9.18 15.98
N ALA A 71 7.01 -8.14 15.66
CA ALA A 71 6.98 -7.53 14.34
C ALA A 71 8.25 -6.70 14.08
N ASP A 72 9.01 -7.07 13.05
CA ASP A 72 10.17 -6.32 12.56
C ASP A 72 9.79 -5.33 11.47
N VAL A 73 8.78 -5.67 10.64
CA VAL A 73 8.38 -4.89 9.47
C VAL A 73 6.85 -4.76 9.38
N ILE A 74 6.40 -3.54 9.11
CA ILE A 74 5.00 -3.26 8.75
C ILE A 74 4.91 -3.05 7.24
N LEU A 75 4.10 -3.86 6.55
CA LEU A 75 3.83 -3.72 5.13
C LEU A 75 2.39 -3.30 4.89
N THR A 76 2.20 -2.07 4.40
CA THR A 76 0.87 -1.55 4.09
C THR A 76 0.60 -1.50 2.59
N VAL A 77 -0.64 -1.25 2.21
CA VAL A 77 -1.09 -1.12 0.81
C VAL A 77 -1.29 0.33 0.40
N ASP A 78 -1.17 1.26 1.34
CA ASP A 78 -1.51 2.67 1.12
C ASP A 78 -0.86 3.56 2.17
N ILE A 79 -0.49 4.78 1.77
CA ILE A 79 0.13 5.76 2.65
C ILE A 79 -0.79 6.16 3.82
N ALA A 80 -2.10 6.23 3.60
CA ALA A 80 -3.04 6.58 4.67
C ALA A 80 -3.10 5.49 5.77
N ARG A 81 -2.92 4.22 5.41
CA ARG A 81 -2.78 3.14 6.39
C ARG A 81 -1.44 3.21 7.12
N LEU A 82 -0.37 3.54 6.40
CA LEU A 82 0.96 3.69 6.99
C LEU A 82 0.98 4.84 7.99
N TYR A 83 0.28 5.94 7.68
CA TYR A 83 0.19 7.10 8.54
C TYR A 83 -0.44 6.79 9.92
N VAL A 84 -1.35 5.81 10.00
CA VAL A 84 -1.90 5.34 11.28
C VAL A 84 -0.82 4.82 12.22
N TYR A 85 0.18 4.12 11.70
CA TYR A 85 1.31 3.64 12.50
C TYR A 85 2.23 4.77 12.93
N LYS A 86 2.45 5.73 12.04
CA LYS A 86 3.26 6.92 12.34
C LYS A 86 2.60 7.79 13.41
N ASP A 87 1.32 8.07 13.27
CA ASP A 87 0.52 8.87 14.21
C ASP A 87 0.47 8.27 15.63
N LYS A 88 0.62 6.96 15.71
CA LYS A 88 0.67 6.19 16.97
C LYS A 88 2.09 5.95 17.49
N ASP A 89 3.11 6.53 16.85
CA ASP A 89 4.52 6.38 17.20
C ASP A 89 5.00 4.90 17.24
N LEU A 90 4.52 4.11 16.27
CA LEU A 90 4.80 2.67 16.17
C LEU A 90 5.92 2.33 15.16
N LEU A 91 6.61 3.33 14.61
CA LEU A 91 7.63 3.14 13.58
C LEU A 91 8.99 3.64 14.06
N ALA A 92 10.00 2.79 13.93
CA ALA A 92 11.39 3.16 14.18
C ALA A 92 12.03 3.80 12.95
N SER A 93 12.93 4.75 13.16
CA SER A 93 13.76 5.33 12.10
C SER A 93 14.83 4.33 11.66
N ILE A 94 15.07 4.25 10.35
CA ILE A 94 16.10 3.38 9.74
C ILE A 94 16.99 4.19 8.83
N GLU A 95 18.28 4.24 9.14
CA GLU A 95 19.30 4.80 8.25
C GLU A 95 19.77 3.72 7.26
N SER A 96 19.50 3.93 5.98
CA SER A 96 19.91 3.00 4.91
C SER A 96 20.25 3.73 3.62
N LYS A 97 21.54 3.83 3.34
CA LYS A 97 22.03 4.38 2.06
C LYS A 97 21.44 3.68 0.83
N LYS A 98 21.11 2.38 0.93
CA LYS A 98 20.47 1.62 -0.16
C LYS A 98 19.03 2.09 -0.40
N LEU A 99 18.25 2.29 0.67
CA LEU A 99 16.88 2.80 0.56
C LEU A 99 16.88 4.25 0.09
N GLU A 100 17.77 5.06 0.62
CA GLU A 100 17.90 6.48 0.24
C GLU A 100 18.28 6.66 -1.23
N LYS A 101 19.17 5.83 -1.75
CA LYS A 101 19.57 5.83 -3.16
C LYS A 101 18.44 5.40 -4.09
N ASN A 102 17.63 4.41 -3.68
CA ASN A 102 16.64 3.78 -4.56
C ASN A 102 15.23 4.38 -4.43
N ILE A 103 14.93 5.07 -3.32
CA ILE A 103 13.60 5.64 -3.06
C ILE A 103 13.72 7.16 -3.06
N PRO A 104 13.09 7.86 -4.02
CA PRO A 104 13.09 9.32 -4.07
C PRO A 104 12.59 9.95 -2.76
N GLN A 105 13.16 11.09 -2.39
CA GLN A 105 12.85 11.78 -1.13
C GLN A 105 11.36 12.03 -0.90
N HIS A 106 10.60 12.36 -1.95
CA HIS A 106 9.14 12.58 -1.85
C HIS A 106 8.32 11.30 -1.67
N LEU A 107 8.95 10.12 -1.72
CA LEU A 107 8.34 8.80 -1.50
C LEU A 107 8.82 8.13 -0.21
N ARG A 108 9.46 8.87 0.67
CA ARG A 108 9.90 8.40 1.99
C ARG A 108 9.66 9.45 3.07
N SER A 109 9.61 9.00 4.31
CA SER A 109 9.49 9.90 5.46
C SER A 109 10.74 10.77 5.62
N PRO A 110 10.59 12.05 5.96
CA PRO A 110 11.76 12.91 6.28
C PRO A 110 12.59 12.41 7.47
N ASP A 111 11.97 11.67 8.39
CA ASP A 111 12.58 11.06 9.57
C ASP A 111 12.93 9.57 9.38
N ASN A 112 12.93 9.09 8.14
CA ASN A 112 13.27 7.71 7.77
C ASN A 112 12.45 6.62 8.47
N THR A 113 11.24 6.92 8.92
CA THR A 113 10.34 5.94 9.56
C THR A 113 9.53 5.09 8.57
N TRP A 114 9.42 5.51 7.31
CA TRP A 114 8.76 4.72 6.28
C TRP A 114 9.32 5.01 4.88
N PHE A 115 9.12 4.03 3.97
CA PHE A 115 9.62 4.05 2.60
C PHE A 115 8.54 3.52 1.64
N GLY A 116 8.30 4.26 0.54
CA GLY A 116 7.37 3.86 -0.51
C GLY A 116 8.04 2.93 -1.52
N LEU A 117 7.65 1.65 -1.54
CA LEU A 117 8.22 0.64 -2.44
C LEU A 117 7.60 0.65 -3.83
N SER A 118 6.36 1.12 -3.95
CA SER A 118 5.64 1.21 -5.21
C SER A 118 4.65 2.36 -5.20
N LYS A 119 4.32 2.87 -6.37
CA LYS A 119 3.28 3.90 -6.55
C LYS A 119 2.21 3.42 -7.50
N ARG A 120 1.01 3.94 -7.33
CA ARG A 120 -0.11 3.81 -8.25
C ARG A 120 -0.76 5.16 -8.47
N SER A 121 -1.42 5.32 -9.60
CA SER A 121 -2.19 6.52 -9.92
C SER A 121 -3.68 6.21 -9.96
N ARG A 122 -4.51 7.14 -9.50
CA ARG A 122 -5.92 7.16 -9.84
C ARG A 122 -6.03 7.74 -11.24
N VAL A 123 -6.62 6.99 -12.14
CA VAL A 123 -6.79 7.37 -13.54
C VAL A 123 -8.26 7.41 -13.91
N ILE A 124 -8.58 8.24 -14.88
CA ILE A 124 -9.90 8.30 -15.48
C ILE A 124 -9.93 7.31 -16.63
N VAL A 125 -10.95 6.46 -16.64
CA VAL A 125 -11.25 5.57 -17.76
C VAL A 125 -12.58 6.00 -18.37
N VAL A 126 -12.60 6.08 -19.69
CA VAL A 126 -13.78 6.47 -20.46
C VAL A 126 -14.18 5.37 -21.43
N SER A 127 -15.45 5.27 -21.72
CA SER A 127 -15.93 4.41 -22.81
C SER A 127 -15.33 4.87 -24.14
N LYS A 128 -14.94 3.92 -24.98
CA LYS A 128 -14.43 4.23 -26.33
C LYS A 128 -15.48 4.89 -27.22
N ASP A 129 -16.75 4.69 -26.92
CA ASP A 129 -17.89 5.22 -27.68
C ASP A 129 -18.32 6.62 -27.16
N SER A 130 -17.62 7.17 -26.14
CA SER A 130 -17.87 8.48 -25.57
C SER A 130 -16.83 9.50 -26.05
N ASN A 131 -17.27 10.74 -26.28
CA ASN A 131 -16.37 11.86 -26.57
C ASN A 131 -15.70 12.45 -25.32
N ALA A 132 -15.88 11.80 -24.16
CA ALA A 132 -15.31 12.26 -22.90
C ALA A 132 -13.78 12.29 -22.92
N SER A 133 -13.11 11.40 -23.66
CA SER A 133 -11.65 11.38 -23.81
C SER A 133 -11.06 12.64 -24.44
N GLU A 134 -11.83 13.33 -25.28
CA GLU A 134 -11.42 14.57 -25.89
C GLU A 134 -11.53 15.79 -24.95
N LYS A 135 -12.49 15.75 -24.02
CA LYS A 135 -12.86 16.84 -23.13
C LYS A 135 -12.26 16.74 -21.73
N ILE A 136 -12.10 15.53 -21.21
CA ILE A 136 -11.54 15.28 -19.86
C ILE A 136 -10.01 15.17 -19.97
N LYS A 137 -9.30 16.08 -19.32
CA LYS A 137 -7.82 16.07 -19.25
C LYS A 137 -7.31 15.86 -17.84
N ARG A 138 -8.11 16.17 -16.84
CA ARG A 138 -7.73 16.09 -15.43
C ARG A 138 -8.93 15.71 -14.54
N LEU A 139 -8.65 15.38 -13.29
CA LEU A 139 -9.67 14.94 -12.34
C LEU A 139 -10.71 16.02 -12.02
N GLU A 140 -10.29 17.27 -12.08
CA GLU A 140 -11.16 18.44 -11.85
C GLU A 140 -12.30 18.50 -12.85
N ASP A 141 -12.07 18.12 -14.09
CA ASP A 141 -13.06 18.16 -15.17
C ASP A 141 -14.27 17.25 -14.91
N LEU A 142 -14.14 16.27 -13.99
CA LEU A 142 -15.22 15.36 -13.63
C LEU A 142 -16.36 15.99 -12.84
N SER A 143 -16.17 17.20 -12.32
CA SER A 143 -17.21 17.97 -11.64
C SER A 143 -18.10 18.80 -12.58
N ASP A 144 -17.73 18.90 -13.86
CA ASP A 144 -18.51 19.65 -14.86
C ASP A 144 -19.90 19.01 -15.05
N PRO A 145 -20.99 19.82 -14.99
CA PRO A 145 -22.37 19.33 -15.17
C PRO A 145 -22.63 18.58 -16.47
N GLN A 146 -21.81 18.77 -17.51
CA GLN A 146 -21.95 18.02 -18.78
C GLN A 146 -21.85 16.49 -18.57
N TRP A 147 -21.26 16.03 -17.47
CA TRP A 147 -21.11 14.62 -17.14
C TRP A 147 -22.24 14.06 -16.28
N LYS A 148 -23.33 14.81 -16.11
CA LYS A 148 -24.47 14.37 -15.29
C LYS A 148 -24.99 12.99 -15.73
N GLY A 149 -25.05 12.06 -14.77
CA GLY A 149 -25.50 10.70 -15.01
C GLY A 149 -24.51 9.81 -15.77
N LYS A 150 -23.23 10.23 -15.91
CA LYS A 150 -22.24 9.50 -16.73
C LYS A 150 -21.08 8.92 -15.95
N VAL A 151 -20.91 9.26 -14.69
CA VAL A 151 -19.75 8.85 -13.88
C VAL A 151 -20.09 7.69 -12.96
N CYS A 152 -19.23 6.67 -12.94
CA CYS A 152 -19.26 5.60 -11.94
C CYS A 152 -18.06 5.71 -10.99
N SER A 153 -18.31 5.45 -9.71
CA SER A 153 -17.26 5.41 -8.69
C SER A 153 -17.51 4.32 -7.66
N ARG A 154 -16.45 3.85 -7.07
CA ARG A 154 -16.54 3.07 -5.84
C ARG A 154 -16.91 3.97 -4.65
N PRO A 155 -17.31 3.43 -3.48
CA PRO A 155 -17.66 4.23 -2.32
C PRO A 155 -16.59 5.24 -1.92
N GLY A 156 -17.00 6.46 -1.61
CA GLY A 156 -16.12 7.55 -1.14
C GLY A 156 -15.39 7.21 0.17
N SER A 157 -16.00 6.38 1.02
CA SER A 157 -15.40 5.88 2.27
C SER A 157 -14.19 4.96 2.06
N HIS A 158 -14.00 4.41 0.86
CA HIS A 158 -12.87 3.53 0.59
C HIS A 158 -11.55 4.32 0.57
N VAL A 159 -10.48 3.70 1.11
CA VAL A 159 -9.15 4.32 1.26
C VAL A 159 -8.62 4.98 -0.02
N TYR A 160 -8.91 4.41 -1.22
CA TYR A 160 -8.45 5.01 -2.48
C TYR A 160 -9.15 6.32 -2.82
N ASN A 161 -10.44 6.43 -2.59
CA ASN A 161 -11.18 7.69 -2.82
C ASN A 161 -10.91 8.70 -1.71
N ARG A 162 -10.66 8.25 -0.47
CA ARG A 162 -10.18 9.13 0.60
C ARG A 162 -8.80 9.71 0.26
N ALA A 163 -7.87 8.90 -0.26
CA ALA A 163 -6.56 9.38 -0.71
C ALA A 163 -6.68 10.35 -1.90
N LEU A 164 -7.61 10.10 -2.84
CA LEU A 164 -7.92 11.03 -3.92
C LEU A 164 -8.43 12.36 -3.36
N MET A 165 -9.40 12.32 -2.44
CA MET A 165 -9.93 13.54 -1.81
C MET A 165 -8.84 14.31 -1.06
N ALA A 166 -7.96 13.61 -0.33
CA ALA A 166 -6.82 14.24 0.34
C ALA A 166 -5.87 14.93 -0.66
N SER A 167 -5.64 14.33 -1.83
CA SER A 167 -4.83 14.98 -2.89
C SER A 167 -5.50 16.21 -3.48
N MET A 168 -6.81 16.21 -3.63
CA MET A 168 -7.57 17.38 -4.08
C MET A 168 -7.51 18.51 -3.04
N ILE A 169 -7.63 18.18 -1.75
CA ILE A 169 -7.49 19.16 -0.68
C ILE A 169 -6.07 19.75 -0.66
N ALA A 170 -5.05 18.92 -0.78
CA ALA A 170 -3.65 19.38 -0.82
C ALA A 170 -3.36 20.29 -2.01
N ALA A 171 -3.98 20.04 -3.17
CA ALA A 171 -3.75 20.81 -4.39
C ALA A 171 -4.56 22.10 -4.44
N HIS A 172 -5.78 22.13 -3.90
CA HIS A 172 -6.75 23.19 -4.14
C HIS A 172 -7.34 23.85 -2.88
N GLY A 173 -7.05 23.26 -1.70
CA GLY A 173 -7.68 23.63 -0.43
C GLY A 173 -9.05 22.96 -0.25
N GLU A 174 -9.53 22.96 1.00
CA GLU A 174 -10.76 22.24 1.41
C GLU A 174 -12.00 22.69 0.64
N VAL A 175 -12.21 24.00 0.52
CA VAL A 175 -13.42 24.57 -0.11
C VAL A 175 -13.56 24.10 -1.56
N LYS A 176 -12.50 24.27 -2.36
CA LYS A 176 -12.53 23.85 -3.79
C LYS A 176 -12.60 22.34 -3.95
N ALA A 177 -11.96 21.59 -3.06
CA ALA A 177 -12.02 20.13 -3.07
C ALA A 177 -13.44 19.64 -2.73
N GLU A 178 -14.14 20.30 -1.81
CA GLU A 178 -15.53 20.00 -1.47
C GLU A 178 -16.48 20.34 -2.65
N GLU A 179 -16.29 21.49 -3.29
CA GLU A 179 -17.05 21.88 -4.48
C GLU A 179 -16.86 20.85 -5.61
N TRP A 180 -15.63 20.44 -5.87
CA TRP A 180 -15.33 19.39 -6.82
C TRP A 180 -16.03 18.08 -6.45
N ALA A 181 -15.98 17.65 -5.20
CA ALA A 181 -16.62 16.43 -4.76
C ALA A 181 -18.14 16.48 -4.90
N LYS A 182 -18.78 17.62 -4.61
CA LYS A 182 -20.22 17.85 -4.83
C LYS A 182 -20.58 17.74 -6.31
N GLY A 183 -19.78 18.36 -7.19
CA GLY A 183 -19.95 18.27 -8.65
C GLY A 183 -19.81 16.82 -9.14
N LEU A 184 -18.75 16.12 -8.72
CA LEU A 184 -18.54 14.71 -9.04
C LEU A 184 -19.74 13.84 -8.59
N VAL A 185 -20.25 14.04 -7.36
CA VAL A 185 -21.42 13.30 -6.83
C VAL A 185 -22.68 13.60 -7.66
N SER A 186 -22.88 14.84 -8.09
CA SER A 186 -24.01 15.23 -8.94
C SER A 186 -23.97 14.58 -10.32
N ASN A 187 -22.78 14.16 -10.76
CA ASN A 187 -22.54 13.53 -12.06
C ASN A 187 -22.60 11.99 -12.03
N LEU A 188 -22.82 11.40 -10.86
CA LEU A 188 -22.88 9.95 -10.73
C LEU A 188 -24.09 9.36 -11.49
N ALA A 189 -23.82 8.32 -12.28
CA ALA A 189 -24.83 7.53 -12.98
C ALA A 189 -25.62 6.63 -12.04
N ARG A 190 -25.01 6.24 -10.92
CA ARG A 190 -25.58 5.33 -9.92
C ARG A 190 -24.94 5.58 -8.55
N ARG A 191 -25.57 5.02 -7.51
CA ARG A 191 -24.98 5.01 -6.16
C ARG A 191 -23.60 4.35 -6.21
N PRO A 192 -22.56 4.95 -5.58
CA PRO A 192 -21.22 4.37 -5.50
C PRO A 192 -21.23 2.98 -4.89
N GLN A 193 -20.64 2.01 -5.59
CA GLN A 193 -20.62 0.61 -5.16
C GLN A 193 -19.46 -0.17 -5.79
N GLY A 194 -19.20 -1.36 -5.26
CA GLY A 194 -18.21 -2.28 -5.80
C GLY A 194 -16.76 -1.80 -5.67
N ASN A 195 -15.88 -2.47 -6.38
CA ASN A 195 -14.44 -2.15 -6.46
C ASN A 195 -14.10 -1.55 -7.84
N ASP A 196 -12.82 -1.28 -8.10
CA ASP A 196 -12.38 -0.66 -9.36
C ASP A 196 -12.72 -1.52 -10.60
N ARG A 197 -12.64 -2.86 -10.50
CA ARG A 197 -13.09 -3.75 -11.60
C ARG A 197 -14.57 -3.63 -11.89
N ALA A 198 -15.38 -3.47 -10.85
CA ALA A 198 -16.82 -3.27 -11.02
C ALA A 198 -17.15 -1.95 -11.71
N GLN A 199 -16.28 -0.94 -11.62
CA GLN A 199 -16.47 0.31 -12.37
C GLN A 199 -16.20 0.11 -13.86
N VAL A 200 -15.13 -0.62 -14.22
CA VAL A 200 -14.84 -0.94 -15.63
C VAL A 200 -15.93 -1.81 -16.23
N LYS A 201 -16.41 -2.82 -15.48
CA LYS A 201 -17.53 -3.64 -15.89
C LYS A 201 -18.80 -2.80 -16.14
N ALA A 202 -19.05 -1.78 -15.30
CA ALA A 202 -20.17 -0.89 -15.45
C ALA A 202 -20.09 -0.04 -16.74
N ILE A 203 -18.92 0.39 -17.17
CA ILE A 203 -18.72 1.02 -18.48
C ILE A 203 -19.04 0.03 -19.60
N TYR A 204 -18.50 -1.20 -19.52
CA TYR A 204 -18.75 -2.23 -20.52
C TYR A 204 -20.24 -2.55 -20.66
N GLU A 205 -20.98 -2.54 -19.56
CA GLU A 205 -22.44 -2.78 -19.52
C GLU A 205 -23.27 -1.52 -19.86
N GLY A 206 -22.65 -0.41 -20.22
CA GLY A 206 -23.35 0.83 -20.57
C GLY A 206 -24.02 1.56 -19.40
N GLN A 207 -23.67 1.21 -18.15
CA GLN A 207 -24.25 1.82 -16.94
C GLN A 207 -23.66 3.22 -16.68
N CYS A 208 -22.48 3.51 -17.22
CA CYS A 208 -21.83 4.82 -17.19
C CYS A 208 -20.80 4.93 -18.32
N GLU A 209 -20.35 6.14 -18.61
CA GLU A 209 -19.36 6.40 -19.65
C GLU A 209 -17.94 6.63 -19.07
N ILE A 210 -17.86 7.01 -17.80
CA ILE A 210 -16.65 7.49 -17.15
C ILE A 210 -16.49 6.80 -15.79
N CYS A 211 -15.27 6.39 -15.42
CA CYS A 211 -15.00 5.97 -14.05
C CYS A 211 -13.57 6.33 -13.60
N ILE A 212 -13.36 6.26 -12.28
CA ILE A 212 -12.05 6.48 -11.65
C ILE A 212 -11.57 5.17 -11.06
N ILE A 213 -10.41 4.70 -11.49
CA ILE A 213 -9.79 3.45 -11.01
C ILE A 213 -8.29 3.62 -10.73
N ASN A 214 -7.67 2.63 -10.10
CA ASN A 214 -6.22 2.55 -10.07
C ASN A 214 -5.70 2.03 -11.42
N ASN A 215 -4.61 2.62 -11.92
CA ASN A 215 -4.05 2.34 -13.24
C ASN A 215 -3.75 0.87 -13.52
N TYR A 216 -3.33 0.08 -12.51
CA TYR A 216 -2.98 -1.33 -12.69
C TYR A 216 -4.19 -2.23 -12.99
N TYR A 217 -5.42 -1.78 -12.77
CA TYR A 217 -6.60 -2.54 -13.15
C TYR A 217 -6.81 -2.54 -14.66
N PHE A 218 -6.33 -1.52 -15.36
CA PHE A 218 -6.41 -1.42 -16.81
C PHE A 218 -5.57 -2.50 -17.53
N GLY A 219 -4.46 -2.92 -16.95
CA GLY A 219 -3.59 -3.97 -17.50
C GLY A 219 -4.02 -5.42 -17.20
N LYS A 220 -5.16 -5.62 -16.52
CA LYS A 220 -5.69 -6.95 -16.12
C LYS A 220 -7.10 -7.22 -16.67
N LEU A 221 -7.51 -6.47 -17.66
CA LEU A 221 -8.81 -6.59 -18.37
C LEU A 221 -8.60 -7.23 -19.77
#